data_f9e8add1524445f863636986a237b5dd
#
_entry.id   f9e8add1524445f863636986a237b5dd
#
_cell.length_a   1.000
_cell.length_b   1.000
_cell.length_c   1.000
_cell.angle_alpha   90.00
_cell.angle_beta   90.00
_cell.angle_gamma   90.00
#
_symmetry.space_group_name_H-M   'P 1'
#
loop_
_entity.id
_entity.type
_entity.pdbx_description
1 polymer ?
#
loop_
_entity_poly.entity_id
_entity_poly.type
_entity_poly.pdbx_seq_one_letter_code
_entity_poly.pdbx_strand_id
1 'polypeptide(L)'
;MTASFSDVRALVSESFPESLEQLKNLVRIPSVSWSSFDPENVAQSAEAIADIVRETGVFDKVQILRSLKSDSSEFGQPAVVARRNPAPGKPTILLYAHHDVQPPGDLAVWESDPFEPVEKNGRLYGRGAADDKAGILAHVSALKLLSHVVENIDLGVVVFIEGEEEFGSPSFDNFLQDHHDLLAADVIVVADSGNWNTETPALTTTLRGNATFKLTVNTLDHALHSGMFGGAVPDAFMAFAGLVSTFYSESGSVQIEGLQKSSIQTPEYSDEQMREESGILDSVSLIGDGHVLERLWSQPSITVTGLDIPDVAHASNTLLPSVSARISVRVAPGQSSEDAFKAVQAHIAKHIPYGAEVVFDDVNLGEAFSTDTTGWAAQAVTSALGQAWGTEVVDMGVGGSIPFISSFVSAFPEAQVLVTGVEDPDSRAHSPNESLHIASFEQAIVAELLFLAECNSREL
;
A
#
# COMPACT_ATOMS: atom_id res chain seq x y z
N MET A 1 -9.30 18.40 25.04
CA MET A 1 -7.82 18.56 25.09
C MET A 1 -7.49 19.58 26.19
N THR A 2 -6.59 19.22 27.10
CA THR A 2 -6.14 20.12 28.19
C THR A 2 -4.84 20.85 27.82
N ALA A 3 -4.05 20.30 26.92
CA ALA A 3 -2.79 20.88 26.43
C ALA A 3 -3.00 21.73 25.18
N SER A 4 -2.23 22.80 25.01
CA SER A 4 -2.19 23.59 23.77
C SER A 4 -1.34 22.88 22.69
N PHE A 5 -1.47 23.30 21.42
CA PHE A 5 -0.61 22.78 20.33
C PHE A 5 0.89 22.93 20.64
N SER A 6 1.30 24.08 21.21
CA SER A 6 2.70 24.29 21.58
C SER A 6 3.18 23.33 22.67
N ASP A 7 2.29 22.97 23.63
CA ASP A 7 2.64 22.00 24.67
C ASP A 7 2.79 20.59 24.10
N VAL A 8 1.88 20.19 23.18
CA VAL A 8 1.95 18.90 22.47
C VAL A 8 3.26 18.80 21.68
N ARG A 9 3.60 19.82 20.90
CA ARG A 9 4.83 19.85 20.11
C ARG A 9 6.09 19.77 20.99
N ALA A 10 6.13 20.53 22.09
CA ALA A 10 7.26 20.50 23.03
C ALA A 10 7.41 19.11 23.67
N LEU A 11 6.30 18.48 24.06
CA LEU A 11 6.29 17.13 24.64
C LEU A 11 6.81 16.07 23.67
N VAL A 12 6.38 16.12 22.41
CA VAL A 12 6.88 15.20 21.36
C VAL A 12 8.36 15.44 21.13
N SER A 13 8.81 16.69 20.95
CA SER A 13 10.23 16.99 20.73
C SER A 13 11.14 16.52 21.87
N GLU A 14 10.67 16.57 23.13
CA GLU A 14 11.41 16.06 24.28
C GLU A 14 11.57 14.53 24.25
N SER A 15 10.53 13.81 23.82
CA SER A 15 10.52 12.34 23.78
C SER A 15 11.07 11.76 22.46
N PHE A 16 11.16 12.56 21.40
CA PHE A 16 11.49 12.13 20.04
C PHE A 16 12.83 11.37 19.92
N PRO A 17 13.92 11.74 20.62
CA PRO A 17 15.16 10.97 20.57
C PRO A 17 15.00 9.52 21.00
N GLU A 18 14.11 9.23 21.96
CA GLU A 18 13.79 7.86 22.38
C GLU A 18 13.05 7.11 21.28
N SER A 19 12.03 7.74 20.66
CA SER A 19 11.27 7.16 19.55
C SER A 19 12.16 6.83 18.34
N LEU A 20 13.10 7.73 18.00
CA LEU A 20 14.05 7.52 16.92
C LEU A 20 15.02 6.35 17.22
N GLU A 21 15.46 6.23 18.48
CA GLU A 21 16.35 5.11 18.85
C GLU A 21 15.58 3.77 18.89
N GLN A 22 14.31 3.77 19.31
CA GLN A 22 13.45 2.60 19.22
C GLN A 22 13.24 2.17 17.76
N LEU A 23 13.02 3.12 16.85
CA LEU A 23 12.93 2.85 15.40
C LEU A 23 14.20 2.19 14.88
N LYS A 24 15.39 2.73 15.21
CA LYS A 24 16.67 2.11 14.82
C LYS A 24 16.81 0.68 15.33
N ASN A 25 16.36 0.41 16.56
CA ASN A 25 16.38 -0.94 17.10
C ASN A 25 15.46 -1.90 16.35
N LEU A 26 14.28 -1.44 15.91
CA LEU A 26 13.38 -2.23 15.05
C LEU A 26 13.99 -2.46 13.67
N VAL A 27 14.61 -1.45 13.05
CA VAL A 27 15.28 -1.58 11.73
C VAL A 27 16.38 -2.64 11.76
N ARG A 28 17.09 -2.80 12.87
CA ARG A 28 18.14 -3.85 13.03
C ARG A 28 17.59 -5.27 13.01
N ILE A 29 16.28 -5.46 13.13
CA ILE A 29 15.64 -6.78 13.02
C ILE A 29 15.21 -7.00 11.56
N PRO A 30 15.86 -7.91 10.82
CA PRO A 30 15.57 -8.16 9.41
C PRO A 30 14.30 -9.02 9.23
N SER A 31 13.15 -8.46 9.57
CA SER A 31 11.85 -9.14 9.63
C SER A 31 11.22 -9.38 8.25
N VAL A 32 11.97 -10.01 7.34
CA VAL A 32 11.48 -10.36 5.99
C VAL A 32 10.57 -11.58 6.07
N SER A 33 9.30 -11.44 5.65
CA SER A 33 8.25 -12.46 5.82
C SER A 33 8.26 -13.60 4.78
N TRP A 34 9.13 -13.54 3.76
CA TRP A 34 9.26 -14.57 2.72
C TRP A 34 9.85 -15.88 3.27
N SER A 35 9.37 -17.01 2.76
CA SER A 35 9.81 -18.34 3.18
C SER A 35 11.30 -18.67 2.93
N SER A 36 11.97 -17.87 2.11
CA SER A 36 13.43 -17.97 1.85
C SER A 36 14.29 -17.26 2.91
N PHE A 37 13.66 -16.56 3.87
CA PHE A 37 14.32 -15.88 4.97
C PHE A 37 14.04 -16.57 6.32
N ASP A 38 14.79 -16.19 7.34
CA ASP A 38 14.64 -16.78 8.67
C ASP A 38 13.37 -16.24 9.37
N PRO A 39 12.34 -17.07 9.60
CA PRO A 39 11.09 -16.66 10.23
C PRO A 39 11.26 -16.25 11.70
N GLU A 40 12.38 -16.60 12.34
CA GLU A 40 12.68 -16.17 13.72
C GLU A 40 12.82 -14.65 13.80
N ASN A 41 13.29 -14.00 12.75
CA ASN A 41 13.40 -12.53 12.70
C ASN A 41 12.03 -11.84 12.74
N VAL A 42 11.02 -12.42 12.09
CA VAL A 42 9.63 -11.90 12.14
C VAL A 42 9.06 -12.11 13.55
N ALA A 43 9.31 -13.26 14.17
CA ALA A 43 8.92 -13.51 15.54
C ALA A 43 9.61 -12.57 16.53
N GLN A 44 10.92 -12.32 16.37
CA GLN A 44 11.67 -11.37 17.18
C GLN A 44 11.14 -9.93 17.03
N SER A 45 10.78 -9.53 15.81
CA SER A 45 10.16 -8.23 15.56
C SER A 45 8.82 -8.09 16.30
N ALA A 46 7.97 -9.12 16.23
CA ALA A 46 6.69 -9.13 16.95
C ALA A 46 6.87 -9.00 18.47
N GLU A 47 7.82 -9.71 19.06
CA GLU A 47 8.11 -9.60 20.51
C GLU A 47 8.64 -8.21 20.88
N ALA A 48 9.57 -7.64 20.09
CA ALA A 48 10.09 -6.30 20.33
C ALA A 48 8.99 -5.25 20.30
N ILE A 49 8.07 -5.34 19.33
CA ILE A 49 6.94 -4.44 19.22
C ILE A 49 5.95 -4.64 20.36
N ALA A 50 5.66 -5.90 20.73
CA ALA A 50 4.79 -6.16 21.88
C ALA A 50 5.33 -5.54 23.17
N ASP A 51 6.67 -5.54 23.36
CA ASP A 51 7.30 -4.88 24.50
C ASP A 51 7.11 -3.35 24.45
N ILE A 52 7.36 -2.71 23.30
CA ILE A 52 7.16 -1.26 23.11
C ILE A 52 5.68 -0.88 23.35
N VAL A 53 4.71 -1.69 22.87
CA VAL A 53 3.29 -1.46 23.10
C VAL A 53 2.93 -1.61 24.57
N ARG A 54 3.52 -2.55 25.31
CA ARG A 54 3.35 -2.70 26.78
C ARG A 54 3.87 -1.48 27.54
N GLU A 55 4.99 -0.92 27.09
CA GLU A 55 5.61 0.27 27.71
C GLU A 55 4.75 1.53 27.62
N THR A 56 3.76 1.60 26.69
CA THR A 56 2.81 2.71 26.63
C THR A 56 1.96 2.85 27.90
N GLY A 57 1.75 1.75 28.62
CA GLY A 57 0.87 1.70 29.80
C GLY A 57 -0.63 1.88 29.51
N VAL A 58 -1.01 1.91 28.23
CA VAL A 58 -2.42 2.11 27.80
C VAL A 58 -3.24 0.83 27.90
N PHE A 59 -2.61 -0.33 27.75
CA PHE A 59 -3.26 -1.63 27.61
C PHE A 59 -3.02 -2.55 28.79
N ASP A 60 -4.06 -3.21 29.28
CA ASP A 60 -3.94 -4.27 30.29
C ASP A 60 -3.33 -5.56 29.74
N LYS A 61 -3.49 -5.79 28.43
CA LYS A 61 -3.00 -7.00 27.75
C LYS A 61 -2.52 -6.69 26.34
N VAL A 62 -1.33 -7.17 26.01
CA VAL A 62 -0.76 -7.18 24.66
C VAL A 62 -0.55 -8.63 24.25
N GLN A 63 -1.02 -9.00 23.07
CA GLN A 63 -1.04 -10.37 22.57
C GLN A 63 -0.28 -10.46 21.25
N ILE A 64 0.38 -11.58 21.03
CA ILE A 64 0.92 -11.98 19.73
C ILE A 64 0.03 -13.12 19.24
N LEU A 65 -0.64 -12.91 18.12
CA LEU A 65 -1.65 -13.80 17.57
C LEU A 65 -1.28 -14.22 16.15
N ARG A 66 -1.88 -15.33 15.70
CA ARG A 66 -1.74 -15.85 14.33
C ARG A 66 -3.06 -16.47 13.90
N SER A 67 -3.42 -16.34 12.63
CA SER A 67 -4.50 -17.10 11.99
C SER A 67 -3.98 -17.98 10.87
N LEU A 68 -4.79 -18.91 10.41
CA LEU A 68 -4.43 -19.76 9.27
C LEU A 68 -4.42 -18.90 7.99
N LYS A 69 -3.48 -19.19 7.10
CA LYS A 69 -3.51 -18.64 5.75
C LYS A 69 -4.75 -19.13 5.00
N SER A 70 -5.28 -18.35 4.10
CA SER A 70 -6.41 -18.74 3.26
C SER A 70 -6.10 -20.04 2.50
N ASP A 71 -7.09 -20.94 2.46
CA ASP A 71 -6.97 -22.25 1.77
C ASP A 71 -5.76 -23.11 2.20
N SER A 72 -5.29 -22.96 3.43
CA SER A 72 -4.10 -23.64 3.95
C SER A 72 -4.31 -24.13 5.38
N SER A 73 -3.50 -25.11 5.78
CA SER A 73 -3.36 -25.55 7.19
C SER A 73 -2.18 -24.89 7.90
N GLU A 74 -1.47 -23.99 7.24
CA GLU A 74 -0.33 -23.27 7.80
C GLU A 74 -0.80 -21.97 8.44
N PHE A 75 -0.18 -21.61 9.55
CA PHE A 75 -0.37 -20.29 10.16
C PHE A 75 0.40 -19.21 9.39
N GLY A 76 -0.20 -18.01 9.33
CA GLY A 76 0.47 -16.80 8.92
C GLY A 76 1.55 -16.35 9.91
N GLN A 77 2.17 -15.22 9.64
CA GLN A 77 3.17 -14.62 10.54
C GLN A 77 2.51 -14.02 11.80
N PRO A 78 3.28 -13.80 12.88
CA PRO A 78 2.73 -13.24 14.11
C PRO A 78 2.32 -11.77 13.95
N ALA A 79 1.14 -11.43 14.45
CA ALA A 79 0.66 -10.06 14.56
C ALA A 79 0.57 -9.65 16.04
N VAL A 80 0.88 -8.39 16.35
CA VAL A 80 0.74 -7.83 17.69
C VAL A 80 -0.61 -7.14 17.81
N VAL A 81 -1.40 -7.52 18.81
CA VAL A 81 -2.73 -6.94 19.07
C VAL A 81 -2.86 -6.54 20.52
N ALA A 82 -3.38 -5.34 20.74
CA ALA A 82 -3.76 -4.86 22.06
C ALA A 82 -5.09 -4.08 21.97
N ARG A 83 -5.93 -4.18 23.00
CA ARG A 83 -7.21 -3.45 23.07
C ARG A 83 -7.42 -2.83 24.43
N ARG A 84 -7.84 -1.57 24.40
CA ARG A 84 -8.46 -0.84 25.49
C ARG A 84 -9.91 -0.52 25.12
N ASN A 85 -10.85 -0.87 25.96
CA ASN A 85 -12.26 -0.55 25.71
C ASN A 85 -12.55 0.93 25.97
N PRO A 86 -13.46 1.56 25.21
CA PRO A 86 -13.85 2.95 25.43
C PRO A 86 -14.69 3.13 26.68
N ALA A 87 -14.70 4.32 27.25
CA ALA A 87 -15.74 4.75 28.17
C ALA A 87 -17.09 4.86 27.42
N PRO A 88 -18.24 4.78 28.13
CA PRO A 88 -19.54 4.86 27.48
C PRO A 88 -19.70 6.11 26.61
N GLY A 89 -20.13 5.93 25.35
CA GLY A 89 -20.32 6.99 24.36
C GLY A 89 -19.04 7.52 23.73
N LYS A 90 -17.91 6.85 23.92
CA LYS A 90 -16.63 7.25 23.31
C LYS A 90 -16.26 6.35 22.12
N PRO A 91 -15.63 6.91 21.09
CA PRO A 91 -15.18 6.13 19.92
C PRO A 91 -14.04 5.18 20.26
N THR A 92 -13.91 4.16 19.44
CA THR A 92 -12.74 3.27 19.38
C THR A 92 -11.95 3.52 18.11
N ILE A 93 -10.64 3.72 18.24
CA ILE A 93 -9.71 3.93 17.13
C ILE A 93 -8.81 2.69 17.03
N LEU A 94 -8.75 2.07 15.85
CA LEU A 94 -7.78 1.04 15.53
C LEU A 94 -6.59 1.70 14.81
N LEU A 95 -5.40 1.43 15.29
CA LEU A 95 -4.12 1.87 14.77
C LEU A 95 -3.45 0.67 14.10
N TYR A 96 -3.34 0.71 12.78
CA TYR A 96 -2.75 -0.35 11.96
C TYR A 96 -1.43 0.09 11.36
N ALA A 97 -0.47 -0.83 11.40
CA ALA A 97 0.82 -0.79 10.72
C ALA A 97 1.31 -2.23 10.50
N HIS A 98 2.43 -2.41 9.80
CA HIS A 98 3.04 -3.72 9.67
C HIS A 98 4.52 -3.74 10.09
N HIS A 99 5.02 -4.91 10.47
CA HIS A 99 6.39 -5.02 10.99
C HIS A 99 7.30 -5.91 10.17
N ASP A 100 6.77 -6.60 9.18
CA ASP A 100 7.58 -7.24 8.16
C ASP A 100 8.11 -6.20 7.17
N VAL A 101 9.09 -6.59 6.39
CA VAL A 101 9.76 -5.69 5.45
C VAL A 101 10.10 -6.42 4.16
N GLN A 102 10.19 -5.68 3.06
CA GLN A 102 10.65 -6.19 1.76
C GLN A 102 12.06 -6.80 1.85
N PRO A 103 12.36 -7.84 1.05
CA PRO A 103 13.73 -8.30 0.86
C PRO A 103 14.66 -7.14 0.45
N PRO A 104 15.91 -7.09 0.96
CA PRO A 104 16.83 -5.99 0.65
C PRO A 104 17.32 -6.00 -0.81
N GLY A 105 17.13 -7.11 -1.55
CA GLY A 105 17.62 -7.26 -2.91
C GLY A 105 19.15 -7.40 -2.98
N ASP A 106 19.76 -6.82 -4.03
CA ASP A 106 21.22 -6.85 -4.20
C ASP A 106 21.89 -5.88 -3.22
N LEU A 107 22.64 -6.42 -2.27
CA LEU A 107 23.35 -5.65 -1.25
C LEU A 107 24.44 -4.73 -1.85
N ALA A 108 24.93 -5.02 -3.06
CA ALA A 108 25.96 -4.20 -3.69
C ALA A 108 25.48 -2.80 -4.13
N VAL A 109 24.18 -2.59 -4.21
CA VAL A 109 23.58 -1.29 -4.57
C VAL A 109 23.16 -0.45 -3.36
N TRP A 110 23.29 -0.99 -2.14
CA TRP A 110 23.11 -0.24 -0.91
C TRP A 110 24.35 0.54 -0.53
N GLU A 111 24.20 1.79 -0.09
CA GLU A 111 25.30 2.61 0.41
C GLU A 111 25.76 2.22 1.83
N SER A 112 24.87 1.58 2.59
CA SER A 112 25.11 1.02 3.94
C SER A 112 24.39 -0.31 4.07
N ASP A 113 24.70 -1.10 5.10
CA ASP A 113 23.94 -2.32 5.40
C ASP A 113 22.46 -1.96 5.61
N PRO A 114 21.50 -2.62 4.92
CA PRO A 114 20.08 -2.31 5.02
C PRO A 114 19.50 -2.46 6.44
N PHE A 115 20.12 -3.25 7.30
CA PHE A 115 19.68 -3.49 8.67
C PHE A 115 20.60 -2.86 9.74
N GLU A 116 21.52 -2.00 9.34
CA GLU A 116 22.27 -1.11 10.24
C GLU A 116 21.89 0.34 9.94
N PRO A 117 20.91 0.92 10.68
CA PRO A 117 20.34 2.22 10.36
C PRO A 117 21.36 3.35 10.49
N VAL A 118 21.43 4.20 9.47
CA VAL A 118 22.39 5.30 9.38
C VAL A 118 21.66 6.64 9.21
N GLU A 119 21.92 7.59 10.12
CA GLU A 119 21.46 8.98 9.95
C GLU A 119 22.42 9.74 9.01
N LYS A 120 21.85 10.32 7.97
CA LYS A 120 22.60 11.15 7.01
C LYS A 120 21.68 12.19 6.39
N ASN A 121 22.08 13.43 6.36
CA ASN A 121 21.36 14.55 5.70
C ASN A 121 19.87 14.69 6.15
N GLY A 122 19.57 14.50 7.44
CA GLY A 122 18.21 14.62 7.98
C GLY A 122 17.31 13.41 7.69
N ARG A 123 17.87 12.32 7.15
CA ARG A 123 17.17 11.07 6.90
C ARG A 123 17.80 9.91 7.66
N LEU A 124 16.97 8.93 8.03
CA LEU A 124 17.38 7.64 8.58
C LEU A 124 17.31 6.60 7.47
N TYR A 125 18.45 6.08 7.04
CA TYR A 125 18.56 5.05 6.00
C TYR A 125 18.53 3.65 6.63
N GLY A 126 17.72 2.76 6.06
CA GLY A 126 17.60 1.35 6.46
C GLY A 126 16.32 0.74 5.90
N ARG A 127 16.30 -0.58 5.66
CA ARG A 127 15.10 -1.30 5.23
C ARG A 127 14.07 -1.35 6.37
N GLY A 128 12.83 -0.95 6.08
CA GLY A 128 11.77 -0.82 7.07
C GLY A 128 11.84 0.49 7.89
N ALA A 129 12.75 1.43 7.54
CA ALA A 129 12.83 2.70 8.26
C ALA A 129 11.63 3.61 7.99
N ALA A 130 11.07 3.56 6.78
CA ALA A 130 9.87 4.28 6.38
C ALA A 130 8.67 3.33 6.24
N ASP A 131 8.88 2.17 5.69
CA ASP A 131 7.89 1.17 5.32
C ASP A 131 8.09 -0.13 6.12
N ASP A 132 7.36 -0.34 7.24
CA ASP A 132 6.42 0.57 7.92
C ASP A 132 6.72 0.67 9.44
N LYS A 133 7.99 0.42 9.85
CA LYS A 133 8.36 0.48 11.29
C LYS A 133 8.23 1.88 11.87
N ALA A 134 8.33 2.93 11.04
CA ALA A 134 8.09 4.29 11.50
C ALA A 134 6.60 4.57 11.74
N GLY A 135 5.69 3.99 10.96
CA GLY A 135 4.25 4.02 11.23
C GLY A 135 3.93 3.40 12.59
N ILE A 136 4.53 2.23 12.91
CA ILE A 136 4.40 1.63 14.24
C ILE A 136 4.82 2.60 15.33
N LEU A 137 5.98 3.25 15.17
CA LEU A 137 6.50 4.17 16.18
C LEU A 137 5.71 5.48 16.25
N ALA A 138 5.08 5.95 15.17
CA ALA A 138 4.15 7.07 15.22
C ALA A 138 2.98 6.74 16.15
N HIS A 139 2.33 5.57 15.95
CA HIS A 139 1.25 5.08 16.79
C HIS A 139 1.66 4.93 18.26
N VAL A 140 2.73 4.21 18.52
CA VAL A 140 3.15 3.87 19.87
C VAL A 140 3.63 5.13 20.64
N SER A 141 4.37 6.02 19.97
CA SER A 141 4.84 7.27 20.59
C SER A 141 3.67 8.21 20.95
N ALA A 142 2.69 8.34 20.04
CA ALA A 142 1.49 9.12 20.33
C ALA A 142 0.70 8.54 21.51
N LEU A 143 0.52 7.22 21.57
CA LEU A 143 -0.15 6.55 22.69
C LEU A 143 0.58 6.73 24.02
N LYS A 144 1.90 6.61 24.03
CA LYS A 144 2.73 6.82 25.23
C LYS A 144 2.56 8.22 25.81
N LEU A 145 2.38 9.22 24.95
CA LEU A 145 2.25 10.62 25.32
C LEU A 145 0.79 11.04 25.60
N LEU A 146 -0.21 10.24 25.22
CA LEU A 146 -1.62 10.64 25.28
C LEU A 146 -2.07 11.03 26.68
N SER A 147 -1.65 10.30 27.72
CA SER A 147 -1.97 10.60 29.11
C SER A 147 -1.41 11.94 29.64
N HIS A 148 -0.46 12.56 28.93
CA HIS A 148 0.09 13.86 29.28
C HIS A 148 -0.72 15.03 28.69
N VAL A 149 -1.57 14.75 27.69
CA VAL A 149 -2.35 15.78 26.98
C VAL A 149 -3.85 15.70 27.22
N VAL A 150 -4.33 14.60 27.79
CA VAL A 150 -5.72 14.42 28.22
C VAL A 150 -5.78 14.11 29.72
N GLU A 151 -6.89 14.43 30.38
CA GLU A 151 -7.06 14.17 31.83
C GLU A 151 -7.22 12.65 32.07
N ASN A 152 -8.04 11.99 31.27
CA ASN A 152 -8.25 10.55 31.28
C ASN A 152 -8.27 10.06 29.84
N ILE A 153 -7.76 8.86 29.61
CA ILE A 153 -7.92 8.17 28.32
C ILE A 153 -9.28 7.46 28.35
N ASP A 154 -10.31 8.14 27.85
CA ASP A 154 -11.69 7.63 27.73
C ASP A 154 -11.92 6.96 26.37
N LEU A 155 -11.06 7.23 25.40
CA LEU A 155 -11.01 6.64 24.06
C LEU A 155 -10.81 5.13 24.13
N GLY A 156 -11.54 4.36 23.31
CA GLY A 156 -11.18 2.99 22.97
C GLY A 156 -10.00 2.99 21.99
N VAL A 157 -9.04 2.13 22.23
CA VAL A 157 -7.85 2.01 21.37
C VAL A 157 -7.61 0.54 21.05
N VAL A 158 -7.40 0.25 19.77
CA VAL A 158 -6.89 -1.05 19.30
C VAL A 158 -5.57 -0.79 18.58
N VAL A 159 -4.54 -1.56 18.91
CA VAL A 159 -3.30 -1.65 18.12
C VAL A 159 -3.35 -2.98 17.39
N PHE A 160 -3.13 -2.95 16.09
CA PHE A 160 -2.98 -4.14 15.25
C PHE A 160 -1.78 -3.94 14.33
N ILE A 161 -0.68 -4.65 14.64
CA ILE A 161 0.55 -4.59 13.85
C ILE A 161 0.75 -5.94 13.19
N GLU A 162 0.60 -5.98 11.88
CA GLU A 162 0.69 -7.19 11.06
C GLU A 162 2.14 -7.62 10.80
N GLY A 163 2.39 -8.88 10.49
CA GLY A 163 3.72 -9.44 10.24
C GLY A 163 3.92 -10.07 8.86
N GLU A 164 3.02 -9.86 7.90
CA GLU A 164 3.11 -10.45 6.55
C GLU A 164 2.48 -9.58 5.45
N GLU A 165 2.33 -8.27 5.68
CA GLU A 165 1.76 -7.34 4.71
C GLU A 165 2.53 -7.38 3.40
N GLU A 166 3.81 -7.26 3.45
CA GLU A 166 4.73 -7.20 2.33
C GLU A 166 4.75 -8.48 1.48
N PHE A 167 4.31 -9.59 2.05
CA PHE A 167 4.11 -10.86 1.35
C PHE A 167 2.66 -11.06 0.87
N GLY A 168 1.81 -10.01 0.96
CA GLY A 168 0.43 -9.99 0.49
C GLY A 168 -0.59 -10.53 1.47
N SER A 169 -0.30 -10.50 2.77
CA SER A 169 -1.25 -10.75 3.88
C SER A 169 -2.06 -12.05 3.75
N PRO A 170 -1.44 -13.22 3.53
CA PRO A 170 -2.17 -14.45 3.20
C PRO A 170 -3.09 -14.97 4.31
N SER A 171 -2.95 -14.51 5.56
CA SER A 171 -3.84 -14.88 6.67
C SER A 171 -4.79 -13.76 7.11
N PHE A 172 -4.75 -12.60 6.47
CA PHE A 172 -5.42 -11.38 6.93
C PHE A 172 -6.94 -11.54 7.06
N ASP A 173 -7.62 -12.06 6.04
CA ASP A 173 -9.08 -12.24 6.07
C ASP A 173 -9.50 -13.21 7.19
N ASN A 174 -8.78 -14.31 7.37
CA ASN A 174 -9.01 -15.22 8.48
C ASN A 174 -8.72 -14.56 9.83
N PHE A 175 -7.68 -13.71 9.90
CA PHE A 175 -7.33 -12.98 11.11
C PHE A 175 -8.45 -11.99 11.51
N LEU A 176 -9.00 -11.25 10.55
CA LEU A 176 -10.14 -10.37 10.78
C LEU A 176 -11.37 -11.15 11.24
N GLN A 177 -11.62 -12.33 10.69
CA GLN A 177 -12.74 -13.19 11.09
C GLN A 177 -12.55 -13.77 12.48
N ASP A 178 -11.37 -14.35 12.78
CA ASP A 178 -11.06 -14.99 14.07
C ASP A 178 -11.05 -13.99 15.22
N HIS A 179 -10.67 -12.75 14.96
CA HIS A 179 -10.47 -11.71 15.98
C HIS A 179 -11.36 -10.48 15.78
N HIS A 180 -12.50 -10.63 15.08
CA HIS A 180 -13.40 -9.54 14.72
C HIS A 180 -13.76 -8.63 15.91
N ASP A 181 -14.22 -9.19 17.03
CA ASP A 181 -14.61 -8.41 18.20
C ASP A 181 -13.42 -7.70 18.87
N LEU A 182 -12.22 -8.27 18.76
CA LEU A 182 -10.99 -7.67 19.28
C LEU A 182 -10.56 -6.46 18.45
N LEU A 183 -10.81 -6.51 17.14
CA LEU A 183 -10.40 -5.48 16.19
C LEU A 183 -11.48 -4.43 15.89
N ALA A 184 -12.73 -4.66 16.30
CA ALA A 184 -13.86 -3.76 16.02
C ALA A 184 -13.57 -2.32 16.50
N ALA A 185 -13.73 -1.35 15.59
CA ALA A 185 -13.45 0.07 15.82
C ALA A 185 -14.38 0.97 15.01
N ASP A 186 -14.53 2.23 15.42
CA ASP A 186 -15.30 3.26 14.70
C ASP A 186 -14.43 3.98 13.65
N VAL A 187 -13.12 4.00 13.88
CA VAL A 187 -12.12 4.56 12.97
C VAL A 187 -10.94 3.60 12.89
N ILE A 188 -10.43 3.40 11.68
CA ILE A 188 -9.22 2.62 11.39
C ILE A 188 -8.20 3.58 10.79
N VAL A 189 -7.05 3.77 11.44
CA VAL A 189 -5.92 4.54 10.94
C VAL A 189 -4.87 3.58 10.44
N VAL A 190 -4.59 3.64 9.16
CA VAL A 190 -3.54 2.87 8.49
C VAL A 190 -2.35 3.79 8.29
N ALA A 191 -1.19 3.46 8.87
CA ALA A 191 0.02 4.29 8.79
C ALA A 191 1.01 3.84 7.71
N ASP A 192 0.48 3.30 6.60
CA ASP A 192 1.22 2.65 5.53
C ASP A 192 1.06 3.42 4.21
N SER A 193 1.43 4.70 4.22
CA SER A 193 1.39 5.58 3.06
C SER A 193 2.34 6.78 3.23
N GLY A 194 2.25 7.75 2.32
CA GLY A 194 3.17 8.88 2.27
C GLY A 194 2.52 10.24 2.34
N ASN A 195 3.37 11.23 2.46
CA ASN A 195 3.07 12.64 2.37
C ASN A 195 3.32 13.14 0.94
N TRP A 196 2.72 14.29 0.58
CA TRP A 196 2.95 14.93 -0.71
C TRP A 196 4.45 15.25 -0.93
N ASN A 197 5.09 15.74 0.11
CA ASN A 197 6.53 15.89 0.25
C ASN A 197 6.89 16.10 1.74
N THR A 198 8.14 16.31 2.06
CA THR A 198 8.60 16.52 3.45
C THR A 198 8.02 17.75 4.14
N GLU A 199 7.53 18.74 3.38
CA GLU A 199 6.98 20.01 3.89
C GLU A 199 5.45 20.05 3.87
N THR A 200 4.80 19.12 3.17
CA THR A 200 3.36 19.12 2.94
C THR A 200 2.78 17.74 3.24
N PRO A 201 1.95 17.60 4.29
CA PRO A 201 1.35 16.33 4.63
C PRO A 201 0.23 15.97 3.66
N ALA A 202 -0.07 14.68 3.55
CA ALA A 202 -1.19 14.20 2.76
C ALA A 202 -2.09 13.26 3.57
N LEU A 203 -3.37 13.24 3.19
CA LEU A 203 -4.30 12.16 3.49
C LEU A 203 -4.51 11.37 2.21
N THR A 204 -4.23 10.08 2.22
CA THR A 204 -4.50 9.22 1.08
C THR A 204 -5.99 8.93 1.01
N THR A 205 -6.66 9.54 0.04
CA THR A 205 -8.12 9.51 -0.07
C THR A 205 -8.63 8.48 -1.08
N THR A 206 -7.78 8.04 -2.00
CA THR A 206 -8.13 7.03 -3.01
C THR A 206 -6.98 6.08 -3.31
N LEU A 207 -7.33 4.79 -3.49
CA LEU A 207 -6.43 3.77 -4.02
C LEU A 207 -7.10 3.11 -5.23
N ARG A 208 -6.34 2.89 -6.29
CA ARG A 208 -6.87 2.10 -7.42
C ARG A 208 -6.98 0.62 -7.03
N GLY A 209 -8.05 -0.01 -7.48
CA GLY A 209 -8.15 -1.46 -7.45
C GLY A 209 -7.21 -2.12 -8.46
N ASN A 210 -7.21 -3.43 -8.43
CA ASN A 210 -6.38 -4.23 -9.31
C ASN A 210 -7.15 -5.46 -9.80
N ALA A 211 -6.90 -5.86 -11.06
CA ALA A 211 -7.27 -7.16 -11.59
C ALA A 211 -6.05 -7.73 -12.32
N THR A 212 -5.41 -8.74 -11.75
CA THR A 212 -4.29 -9.43 -12.37
C THR A 212 -4.69 -10.84 -12.77
N PHE A 213 -4.21 -11.30 -13.92
CA PHE A 213 -4.52 -12.64 -14.42
C PHE A 213 -3.46 -13.11 -15.42
N LYS A 214 -3.41 -14.42 -15.63
CA LYS A 214 -2.67 -15.02 -16.73
C LYS A 214 -3.60 -15.17 -17.91
N LEU A 215 -3.21 -14.62 -19.06
CA LEU A 215 -3.87 -14.80 -20.36
C LEU A 215 -3.04 -15.71 -21.24
N THR A 216 -3.61 -16.83 -21.66
CA THR A 216 -2.98 -17.71 -22.66
C THR A 216 -3.73 -17.59 -23.99
N VAL A 217 -3.00 -17.34 -25.07
CA VAL A 217 -3.51 -17.26 -26.45
C VAL A 217 -2.98 -18.44 -27.24
N ASN A 218 -3.89 -19.25 -27.81
CA ASN A 218 -3.57 -20.42 -28.57
C ASN A 218 -4.02 -20.26 -30.03
N THR A 219 -3.16 -20.62 -30.97
CA THR A 219 -3.44 -20.59 -32.44
C THR A 219 -3.22 -21.93 -33.11
N LEU A 220 -2.41 -22.82 -32.55
CA LEU A 220 -1.99 -24.09 -33.13
C LEU A 220 -1.96 -25.21 -32.07
N ASP A 221 -2.06 -26.45 -32.47
CA ASP A 221 -1.87 -27.62 -31.61
C ASP A 221 -0.40 -28.02 -31.45
N HIS A 222 0.48 -27.59 -32.37
CA HIS A 222 1.93 -27.79 -32.31
C HIS A 222 2.68 -26.70 -33.10
N ALA A 223 3.96 -26.55 -32.82
CA ALA A 223 4.82 -25.59 -33.48
C ALA A 223 5.05 -25.92 -34.95
N LEU A 224 5.08 -24.92 -35.83
CA LEU A 224 5.26 -25.05 -37.27
C LEU A 224 6.48 -24.27 -37.77
N HIS A 225 7.07 -24.74 -38.87
CA HIS A 225 8.18 -24.03 -39.54
C HIS A 225 7.68 -22.69 -40.13
N SER A 226 8.20 -21.57 -39.69
CA SER A 226 7.74 -20.23 -40.08
C SER A 226 7.91 -19.93 -41.56
N GLY A 227 8.97 -20.45 -42.20
CA GLY A 227 9.21 -20.29 -43.64
C GLY A 227 8.28 -21.11 -44.54
N MET A 228 7.64 -22.14 -43.99
CA MET A 228 6.72 -23.00 -44.77
C MET A 228 5.25 -22.58 -44.56
N PHE A 229 4.90 -22.08 -43.40
CA PHE A 229 3.52 -21.81 -43.01
C PHE A 229 3.25 -20.32 -42.70
N GLY A 230 4.32 -19.54 -42.52
CA GLY A 230 4.20 -18.08 -42.26
C GLY A 230 3.54 -17.38 -43.47
N GLY A 231 2.72 -16.36 -43.14
CA GLY A 231 1.90 -15.66 -44.12
C GLY A 231 0.52 -16.27 -44.37
N ALA A 232 0.30 -17.53 -43.94
CA ALA A 232 -1.00 -18.21 -44.05
C ALA A 232 -1.55 -18.66 -42.69
N VAL A 233 -0.67 -19.07 -41.77
CA VAL A 233 -1.03 -19.58 -40.44
C VAL A 233 -0.65 -18.54 -39.39
N PRO A 234 -1.56 -18.19 -38.49
CA PRO A 234 -1.27 -17.19 -37.42
C PRO A 234 -0.34 -17.77 -36.36
N ASP A 235 0.65 -16.99 -35.98
CA ASP A 235 1.51 -17.20 -34.81
C ASP A 235 0.84 -16.68 -33.57
N ALA A 236 0.93 -17.37 -32.43
CA ALA A 236 0.25 -16.99 -31.19
C ALA A 236 0.76 -15.66 -30.63
N PHE A 237 2.08 -15.38 -30.73
CA PHE A 237 2.62 -14.10 -30.26
C PHE A 237 2.12 -12.93 -31.12
N MET A 238 2.06 -13.12 -32.45
CA MET A 238 1.53 -12.07 -33.34
C MET A 238 0.04 -11.82 -33.12
N ALA A 239 -0.74 -12.86 -32.78
CA ALA A 239 -2.15 -12.70 -32.39
C ALA A 239 -2.26 -11.95 -31.04
N PHE A 240 -1.44 -12.31 -30.07
CA PHE A 240 -1.36 -11.60 -28.78
C PHE A 240 -0.94 -10.14 -28.93
N ALA A 241 0.10 -9.84 -29.71
CA ALA A 241 0.55 -8.47 -29.97
C ALA A 241 -0.54 -7.62 -30.65
N GLY A 242 -1.26 -8.22 -31.60
CA GLY A 242 -2.42 -7.61 -32.24
C GLY A 242 -3.55 -7.31 -31.26
N LEU A 243 -3.82 -8.20 -30.32
CA LEU A 243 -4.79 -7.98 -29.25
C LEU A 243 -4.36 -6.83 -28.34
N VAL A 244 -3.14 -6.84 -27.81
CA VAL A 244 -2.60 -5.80 -26.91
C VAL A 244 -2.65 -4.42 -27.54
N SER A 245 -2.41 -4.32 -28.85
CA SER A 245 -2.52 -3.05 -29.57
C SER A 245 -3.91 -2.42 -29.54
N THR A 246 -4.97 -3.21 -29.23
CA THR A 246 -6.35 -2.70 -29.11
C THR A 246 -6.68 -2.15 -27.71
N PHE A 247 -5.80 -2.34 -26.73
CA PHE A 247 -6.03 -1.87 -25.36
C PHE A 247 -5.91 -0.37 -25.24
N TYR A 248 -5.20 0.30 -26.14
CA TYR A 248 -4.86 1.70 -26.06
C TYR A 248 -5.23 2.48 -27.35
N SER A 249 -5.53 3.76 -27.18
CA SER A 249 -5.58 4.73 -28.28
C SER A 249 -4.18 5.10 -28.76
N GLU A 250 -4.11 5.92 -29.82
CA GLU A 250 -2.85 6.49 -30.30
C GLU A 250 -2.16 7.38 -29.24
N SER A 251 -2.95 8.02 -28.34
CA SER A 251 -2.44 8.81 -27.22
C SER A 251 -2.01 7.96 -26.02
N GLY A 252 -2.26 6.65 -26.01
CA GLY A 252 -1.97 5.77 -24.91
C GLY A 252 -3.05 5.72 -23.82
N SER A 253 -4.24 6.27 -24.07
CA SER A 253 -5.40 6.10 -23.18
C SER A 253 -6.04 4.74 -23.37
N VAL A 254 -6.49 4.12 -22.26
CA VAL A 254 -7.17 2.80 -22.31
C VAL A 254 -8.47 2.89 -23.10
N GLN A 255 -8.66 1.96 -24.05
CA GLN A 255 -9.81 1.86 -24.98
C GLN A 255 -10.73 0.67 -24.69
N ILE A 256 -10.66 0.07 -23.52
CA ILE A 256 -11.50 -1.05 -23.12
C ILE A 256 -12.87 -0.53 -22.69
N GLU A 257 -13.91 -0.83 -23.46
CA GLU A 257 -15.29 -0.47 -23.13
C GLU A 257 -15.72 -1.12 -21.81
N GLY A 258 -16.30 -0.32 -20.89
CA GLY A 258 -16.71 -0.77 -19.55
C GLY A 258 -15.66 -0.55 -18.47
N LEU A 259 -14.42 -0.21 -18.78
CA LEU A 259 -13.51 0.36 -17.79
C LEU A 259 -13.86 1.82 -17.53
N GLN A 260 -14.10 2.14 -16.27
CA GLN A 260 -14.57 3.46 -15.85
C GLN A 260 -13.38 4.35 -15.48
N LYS A 261 -13.61 5.65 -15.55
CA LYS A 261 -12.76 6.71 -14.99
C LYS A 261 -13.55 7.38 -13.88
N SER A 262 -12.93 7.65 -12.75
CA SER A 262 -13.52 8.50 -11.71
C SER A 262 -13.00 9.93 -11.82
N SER A 263 -13.73 10.86 -11.21
CA SER A 263 -13.32 12.26 -11.12
C SER A 263 -12.85 12.52 -9.68
N ILE A 264 -11.62 12.96 -9.53
CA ILE A 264 -11.04 13.37 -8.26
C ILE A 264 -10.49 14.79 -8.40
N GLN A 265 -10.39 15.50 -7.28
CA GLN A 265 -9.60 16.73 -7.26
C GLN A 265 -8.13 16.36 -7.16
N THR A 266 -7.30 17.00 -7.98
CA THR A 266 -5.86 16.78 -7.96
C THR A 266 -5.15 18.07 -7.60
N PRO A 267 -4.06 18.00 -6.81
CA PRO A 267 -3.18 19.16 -6.63
C PRO A 267 -2.52 19.55 -7.96
N GLU A 268 -1.89 20.72 -7.98
CA GLU A 268 -1.08 21.12 -9.13
C GLU A 268 0.13 20.17 -9.24
N TYR A 269 0.33 19.64 -10.44
CA TYR A 269 1.45 18.75 -10.74
C TYR A 269 1.73 18.78 -12.24
N SER A 270 2.94 19.15 -12.62
CA SER A 270 3.29 19.37 -14.03
C SER A 270 3.78 18.10 -14.73
N ASP A 271 3.69 18.10 -16.06
CA ASP A 271 4.30 17.05 -16.89
C ASP A 271 5.85 17.04 -16.72
N GLU A 272 6.46 18.19 -16.44
CA GLU A 272 7.89 18.32 -16.17
C GLU A 272 8.27 17.57 -14.87
N GLN A 273 7.50 17.76 -13.80
CA GLN A 273 7.71 17.02 -12.54
C GLN A 273 7.60 15.52 -12.75
N MET A 274 6.57 15.05 -13.48
CA MET A 274 6.43 13.62 -13.81
C MET A 274 7.63 13.10 -14.61
N ARG A 275 8.16 13.87 -15.52
CA ARG A 275 9.34 13.49 -16.30
C ARG A 275 10.60 13.37 -15.43
N GLU A 276 10.78 14.31 -14.50
CA GLU A 276 11.91 14.30 -13.56
C GLU A 276 11.84 13.11 -12.60
N GLU A 277 10.68 12.90 -11.96
CA GLU A 277 10.48 11.82 -10.98
C GLU A 277 10.50 10.42 -11.63
N SER A 278 9.92 10.27 -12.84
CA SER A 278 9.89 8.97 -13.53
C SER A 278 11.20 8.62 -14.25
N GLY A 279 12.08 9.59 -14.51
CA GLY A 279 13.27 9.38 -15.32
C GLY A 279 12.99 8.99 -16.78
N ILE A 280 11.82 9.34 -17.31
CA ILE A 280 11.45 9.07 -18.71
C ILE A 280 12.44 9.77 -19.66
N LEU A 281 12.86 9.07 -20.72
CA LEU A 281 13.81 9.63 -21.67
C LEU A 281 13.24 10.86 -22.38
N ASP A 282 14.07 11.86 -22.65
CA ASP A 282 13.66 13.15 -23.27
C ASP A 282 12.89 12.99 -24.58
N SER A 283 13.23 11.97 -25.38
CA SER A 283 12.58 11.68 -26.66
C SER A 283 11.23 10.96 -26.52
N VAL A 284 10.85 10.50 -25.34
CA VAL A 284 9.62 9.75 -25.11
C VAL A 284 8.55 10.66 -24.56
N SER A 285 7.34 10.61 -25.11
CA SER A 285 6.19 11.36 -24.62
C SER A 285 5.49 10.63 -23.48
N LEU A 286 4.92 11.38 -22.54
CA LEU A 286 3.95 10.84 -21.59
C LEU A 286 2.72 10.33 -22.36
N ILE A 287 2.07 9.30 -21.81
CA ILE A 287 0.89 8.66 -22.41
C ILE A 287 -0.39 9.04 -21.67
N GLY A 288 -1.55 8.87 -22.32
CA GLY A 288 -2.86 9.11 -21.76
C GLY A 288 -3.33 10.55 -21.91
N ASP A 289 -4.62 10.78 -21.65
CA ASP A 289 -5.29 12.06 -21.79
C ASP A 289 -5.70 12.62 -20.41
N GLY A 290 -5.73 13.94 -20.27
CA GLY A 290 -6.08 14.64 -19.04
C GLY A 290 -4.87 14.94 -18.14
N HIS A 291 -5.15 15.39 -16.91
CA HIS A 291 -4.13 15.71 -15.93
C HIS A 291 -3.32 14.47 -15.51
N VAL A 292 -2.01 14.60 -15.31
CA VAL A 292 -1.12 13.46 -14.97
C VAL A 292 -1.61 12.69 -13.75
N LEU A 293 -1.98 13.37 -12.68
CA LEU A 293 -2.45 12.73 -11.46
C LEU A 293 -3.80 12.02 -11.64
N GLU A 294 -4.69 12.52 -12.52
CA GLU A 294 -5.91 11.79 -12.86
C GLU A 294 -5.58 10.46 -13.55
N ARG A 295 -4.59 10.44 -14.44
CA ARG A 295 -4.14 9.21 -15.10
C ARG A 295 -3.60 8.19 -14.11
N LEU A 296 -2.92 8.66 -13.06
CA LEU A 296 -2.31 7.81 -12.04
C LEU A 296 -3.30 7.34 -10.97
N TRP A 297 -4.27 8.19 -10.57
CA TRP A 297 -5.08 7.97 -9.39
C TRP A 297 -6.52 7.56 -9.67
N SER A 298 -7.08 7.99 -10.81
CA SER A 298 -8.53 7.87 -11.09
C SER A 298 -8.88 7.31 -12.46
N GLN A 299 -7.88 7.00 -13.29
CA GLN A 299 -8.10 6.37 -14.59
C GLN A 299 -7.57 4.93 -14.58
N PRO A 300 -8.18 4.01 -15.36
CA PRO A 300 -7.67 2.66 -15.50
C PRO A 300 -6.35 2.64 -16.27
N SER A 301 -5.51 1.66 -15.97
CA SER A 301 -4.34 1.33 -16.78
C SER A 301 -4.25 -0.19 -16.95
N ILE A 302 -3.62 -0.65 -18.03
CA ILE A 302 -3.40 -2.07 -18.29
C ILE A 302 -1.95 -2.27 -18.74
N THR A 303 -1.29 -3.28 -18.20
CA THR A 303 0.13 -3.54 -18.45
C THR A 303 0.38 -5.03 -18.58
N VAL A 304 1.24 -5.41 -19.53
CA VAL A 304 1.80 -6.76 -19.62
C VAL A 304 3.02 -6.81 -18.72
N THR A 305 2.96 -7.56 -17.62
CA THR A 305 4.03 -7.64 -16.62
C THR A 305 4.90 -8.88 -16.74
N GLY A 306 4.50 -9.84 -17.54
CA GLY A 306 5.26 -11.06 -17.84
C GLY A 306 4.83 -11.68 -19.15
N LEU A 307 5.74 -12.35 -19.83
CA LEU A 307 5.48 -12.95 -21.15
C LEU A 307 6.33 -14.21 -21.37
N ASP A 308 5.67 -15.34 -21.64
CA ASP A 308 6.31 -16.62 -21.93
C ASP A 308 6.51 -16.77 -23.44
N ILE A 309 7.69 -16.36 -23.94
CA ILE A 309 8.17 -16.58 -25.30
C ILE A 309 9.65 -17.00 -25.27
N PRO A 310 10.17 -17.68 -26.30
CA PRO A 310 11.60 -17.90 -26.40
C PRO A 310 12.38 -16.57 -26.39
N ASP A 311 13.45 -16.51 -25.61
CA ASP A 311 14.38 -15.39 -25.69
C ASP A 311 15.15 -15.39 -27.03
N VAL A 312 15.85 -14.28 -27.30
CA VAL A 312 16.57 -14.11 -28.60
C VAL A 312 17.63 -15.19 -28.81
N ALA A 313 18.27 -15.69 -27.73
CA ALA A 313 19.31 -16.70 -27.83
C ALA A 313 18.74 -18.11 -28.22
N HIS A 314 17.48 -18.35 -27.86
CA HIS A 314 16.77 -19.61 -28.13
C HIS A 314 15.76 -19.47 -29.27
N ALA A 315 15.74 -18.32 -29.96
CA ALA A 315 14.83 -18.11 -31.09
C ALA A 315 15.14 -19.08 -32.25
N SER A 316 14.09 -19.58 -32.89
CA SER A 316 14.16 -20.47 -34.06
C SER A 316 13.16 -20.05 -35.14
N ASN A 317 13.28 -20.61 -36.35
CA ASN A 317 12.33 -20.35 -37.44
C ASN A 317 10.98 -21.07 -37.21
N THR A 318 10.31 -20.73 -36.09
CA THR A 318 9.11 -21.45 -35.63
C THR A 318 7.96 -20.48 -35.40
N LEU A 319 6.75 -20.84 -35.85
CA LEU A 319 5.50 -20.22 -35.40
C LEU A 319 5.13 -20.82 -34.03
N LEU A 320 4.89 -19.97 -33.05
CA LEU A 320 4.53 -20.39 -31.71
C LEU A 320 3.05 -20.83 -31.67
N PRO A 321 2.75 -22.01 -31.11
CA PRO A 321 1.37 -22.49 -30.98
C PRO A 321 0.60 -21.80 -29.88
N SER A 322 1.29 -21.36 -28.85
CA SER A 322 0.73 -20.75 -27.65
C SER A 322 1.66 -19.68 -27.06
N VAL A 323 1.08 -18.66 -26.43
CA VAL A 323 1.77 -17.63 -25.67
C VAL A 323 0.99 -17.37 -24.39
N SER A 324 1.66 -17.31 -23.25
CA SER A 324 1.08 -16.88 -21.98
C SER A 324 1.65 -15.53 -21.54
N ALA A 325 0.79 -14.67 -21.03
CA ALA A 325 1.17 -13.36 -20.50
C ALA A 325 0.53 -13.10 -19.14
N ARG A 326 1.24 -12.45 -18.25
CA ARG A 326 0.67 -11.85 -17.02
C ARG A 326 0.18 -10.46 -17.37
N ILE A 327 -1.10 -10.21 -17.12
CA ILE A 327 -1.75 -8.91 -17.34
C ILE A 327 -2.06 -8.30 -15.97
N SER A 328 -1.77 -7.02 -15.83
CA SER A 328 -2.14 -6.21 -14.65
C SER A 328 -3.02 -5.04 -15.11
N VAL A 329 -4.23 -4.97 -14.55
CA VAL A 329 -5.19 -3.89 -14.79
C VAL A 329 -5.34 -3.09 -13.50
N ARG A 330 -5.16 -1.79 -13.57
CA ARG A 330 -5.52 -0.88 -12.46
C ARG A 330 -6.94 -0.40 -12.69
N VAL A 331 -7.75 -0.47 -11.64
CA VAL A 331 -9.18 -0.18 -11.66
C VAL A 331 -9.42 1.15 -10.95
N ALA A 332 -10.16 2.04 -11.59
CA ALA A 332 -10.46 3.36 -11.00
C ALA A 332 -11.33 3.23 -9.74
N PRO A 333 -11.17 4.12 -8.73
CA PRO A 333 -12.06 4.18 -7.59
C PRO A 333 -13.54 4.30 -8.01
N GLY A 334 -14.41 3.54 -7.34
CA GLY A 334 -15.84 3.49 -7.64
C GLY A 334 -16.27 2.42 -8.66
N GLN A 335 -15.33 1.68 -9.25
CA GLN A 335 -15.63 0.49 -10.05
C GLN A 335 -15.18 -0.76 -9.32
N SER A 336 -16.01 -1.83 -9.31
CA SER A 336 -15.58 -3.12 -8.75
C SER A 336 -14.55 -3.79 -9.66
N SER A 337 -13.57 -4.47 -9.06
CA SER A 337 -12.54 -5.19 -9.79
C SER A 337 -13.11 -6.35 -10.60
N GLU A 338 -14.20 -6.97 -10.14
CA GLU A 338 -14.91 -8.02 -10.87
C GLU A 338 -15.53 -7.49 -12.17
N ASP A 339 -16.22 -6.32 -12.12
CA ASP A 339 -16.82 -5.73 -13.32
C ASP A 339 -15.75 -5.21 -14.29
N ALA A 340 -14.65 -4.68 -13.76
CA ALA A 340 -13.49 -4.32 -14.58
C ALA A 340 -12.89 -5.54 -15.30
N PHE A 341 -12.72 -6.65 -14.60
CA PHE A 341 -12.25 -7.90 -15.20
C PHE A 341 -13.19 -8.43 -16.28
N LYS A 342 -14.51 -8.42 -16.03
CA LYS A 342 -15.53 -8.79 -17.04
C LYS A 342 -15.45 -7.89 -18.28
N ALA A 343 -15.23 -6.59 -18.13
CA ALA A 343 -15.04 -5.66 -19.24
C ALA A 343 -13.81 -6.02 -20.07
N VAL A 344 -12.70 -6.36 -19.41
CA VAL A 344 -11.48 -6.82 -20.09
C VAL A 344 -11.71 -8.13 -20.82
N GLN A 345 -12.38 -9.11 -20.22
CA GLN A 345 -12.74 -10.38 -20.88
C GLN A 345 -13.60 -10.14 -22.12
N ALA A 346 -14.61 -9.27 -22.04
CA ALA A 346 -15.47 -8.94 -23.17
C ALA A 346 -14.69 -8.25 -24.31
N HIS A 347 -13.77 -7.33 -23.96
CA HIS A 347 -12.88 -6.72 -24.93
C HIS A 347 -11.98 -7.74 -25.64
N ILE A 348 -11.34 -8.62 -24.88
CA ILE A 348 -10.48 -9.68 -25.44
C ILE A 348 -11.28 -10.59 -26.37
N ALA A 349 -12.46 -11.05 -25.94
CA ALA A 349 -13.32 -11.89 -26.77
C ALA A 349 -13.75 -11.22 -28.09
N LYS A 350 -13.95 -9.89 -28.08
CA LYS A 350 -14.36 -9.09 -29.24
C LYS A 350 -13.20 -8.81 -30.20
N HIS A 351 -11.98 -8.66 -29.68
CA HIS A 351 -10.83 -8.15 -30.43
C HIS A 351 -9.72 -9.15 -30.69
N ILE A 352 -9.84 -10.38 -30.14
CA ILE A 352 -8.82 -11.42 -30.40
C ILE A 352 -8.67 -11.68 -31.91
N PRO A 353 -7.48 -11.52 -32.50
CA PRO A 353 -7.30 -11.71 -33.92
C PRO A 353 -7.47 -13.18 -34.35
N TYR A 354 -7.93 -13.38 -35.58
CA TYR A 354 -7.96 -14.66 -36.26
C TYR A 354 -8.82 -15.74 -35.59
N GLY A 355 -9.62 -15.41 -34.57
CA GLY A 355 -10.38 -16.38 -33.81
C GLY A 355 -9.51 -17.29 -32.94
N ALA A 356 -8.34 -16.79 -32.49
CA ALA A 356 -7.48 -17.51 -31.56
C ALA A 356 -8.24 -17.86 -30.27
N GLU A 357 -7.93 -19.00 -29.67
CA GLU A 357 -8.50 -19.42 -28.40
C GLU A 357 -7.79 -18.72 -27.24
N VAL A 358 -8.57 -18.30 -26.23
CA VAL A 358 -8.04 -17.64 -25.03
C VAL A 358 -8.44 -18.37 -23.76
N VAL A 359 -7.51 -18.45 -22.81
CA VAL A 359 -7.73 -19.02 -21.48
C VAL A 359 -7.29 -18.00 -20.44
N PHE A 360 -8.11 -17.85 -19.39
CA PHE A 360 -7.81 -16.99 -18.24
C PHE A 360 -7.54 -17.86 -17.02
N ASP A 361 -6.38 -17.68 -16.41
CA ASP A 361 -5.94 -18.41 -15.21
C ASP A 361 -5.40 -17.43 -14.16
N ASP A 362 -5.20 -17.91 -12.94
CA ASP A 362 -4.54 -17.17 -11.84
C ASP A 362 -5.11 -15.76 -11.66
N VAL A 363 -6.43 -15.66 -11.58
CA VAL A 363 -7.13 -14.39 -11.42
C VAL A 363 -7.05 -13.94 -9.96
N ASN A 364 -6.54 -12.72 -9.76
CA ASN A 364 -6.51 -12.04 -8.47
C ASN A 364 -7.16 -10.67 -8.63
N LEU A 365 -8.13 -10.36 -7.76
CA LEU A 365 -8.92 -9.14 -7.79
C LEU A 365 -8.76 -8.41 -6.46
N GLY A 366 -8.36 -7.14 -6.49
CA GLY A 366 -8.28 -6.25 -5.34
C GLY A 366 -9.18 -5.03 -5.57
N GLU A 367 -10.09 -4.76 -4.65
CA GLU A 367 -11.02 -3.65 -4.80
C GLU A 367 -10.33 -2.30 -4.68
N ALA A 368 -10.89 -1.31 -5.36
CA ALA A 368 -10.50 0.08 -5.22
C ALA A 368 -11.01 0.64 -3.89
N PHE A 369 -10.33 1.64 -3.35
CA PHE A 369 -10.72 2.31 -2.12
C PHE A 369 -10.94 3.80 -2.35
N SER A 370 -11.90 4.36 -1.63
CA SER A 370 -12.05 5.81 -1.44
C SER A 370 -12.62 6.09 -0.07
N THR A 371 -12.03 7.06 0.65
CA THR A 371 -12.54 7.49 1.95
C THR A 371 -13.49 8.69 1.80
N ASP A 372 -14.47 8.78 2.72
CA ASP A 372 -15.31 9.98 2.86
C ASP A 372 -14.57 11.04 3.68
N THR A 373 -13.98 12.02 2.98
CA THR A 373 -13.26 13.14 3.60
C THR A 373 -14.17 14.10 4.37
N THR A 374 -15.52 13.98 4.25
CA THR A 374 -16.49 14.76 5.02
C THR A 374 -16.79 14.15 6.40
N GLY A 375 -16.36 12.92 6.63
CA GLY A 375 -16.48 12.23 7.90
C GLY A 375 -15.71 12.94 9.01
N TRP A 376 -16.21 12.82 10.24
CA TRP A 376 -15.64 13.54 11.39
C TRP A 376 -14.17 13.16 11.66
N ALA A 377 -13.82 11.89 11.46
CA ALA A 377 -12.46 11.42 11.70
C ALA A 377 -11.50 11.93 10.63
N ALA A 378 -11.94 11.98 9.37
CA ALA A 378 -11.17 12.56 8.27
C ALA A 378 -10.91 14.07 8.51
N GLN A 379 -11.92 14.80 8.97
CA GLN A 379 -11.75 16.23 9.35
C GLN A 379 -10.79 16.41 10.51
N ALA A 380 -10.87 15.55 11.55
CA ALA A 380 -9.99 15.60 12.70
C ALA A 380 -8.51 15.30 12.31
N VAL A 381 -8.27 14.26 11.52
CA VAL A 381 -6.89 13.93 11.09
C VAL A 381 -6.33 14.99 10.17
N THR A 382 -7.13 15.54 9.23
CA THR A 382 -6.73 16.66 8.36
C THR A 382 -6.36 17.88 9.17
N SER A 383 -7.16 18.22 10.19
CA SER A 383 -6.84 19.33 11.12
C SER A 383 -5.53 19.07 11.87
N ALA A 384 -5.32 17.85 12.38
CA ALA A 384 -4.11 17.49 13.13
C ALA A 384 -2.85 17.54 12.24
N LEU A 385 -2.91 16.97 11.04
CA LEU A 385 -1.83 17.03 10.06
C LEU A 385 -1.48 18.49 9.69
N GLY A 386 -2.49 19.30 9.36
CA GLY A 386 -2.29 20.70 9.02
C GLY A 386 -1.67 21.51 10.15
N GLN A 387 -2.03 21.23 11.41
CA GLN A 387 -1.40 21.87 12.58
C GLN A 387 0.04 21.41 12.77
N ALA A 388 0.33 20.12 12.61
CA ALA A 388 1.67 19.58 12.83
C ALA A 388 2.68 20.12 11.82
N TRP A 389 2.32 20.21 10.53
CA TRP A 389 3.18 20.74 9.47
C TRP A 389 3.10 22.26 9.33
N GLY A 390 1.98 22.88 9.76
CA GLY A 390 1.76 24.32 9.61
C GLY A 390 1.39 24.73 8.17
N THR A 391 0.87 23.79 7.38
CA THR A 391 0.47 23.97 5.98
C THR A 391 -0.85 23.22 5.70
N GLU A 392 -1.46 23.48 4.55
CA GLU A 392 -2.65 22.74 4.12
C GLU A 392 -2.31 21.30 3.79
N VAL A 393 -3.24 20.39 4.10
CA VAL A 393 -3.13 18.95 3.80
C VAL A 393 -3.58 18.70 2.38
N VAL A 394 -2.86 17.84 1.67
CA VAL A 394 -3.21 17.42 0.32
C VAL A 394 -4.04 16.14 0.37
N ASP A 395 -5.19 16.14 -0.28
CA ASP A 395 -5.93 14.92 -0.59
C ASP A 395 -5.18 14.21 -1.73
N MET A 396 -4.55 13.08 -1.41
CA MET A 396 -3.69 12.33 -2.34
C MET A 396 -4.37 11.04 -2.79
N GLY A 397 -4.22 10.71 -4.06
CA GLY A 397 -4.50 9.37 -4.57
C GLY A 397 -3.22 8.56 -4.69
N VAL A 398 -3.32 7.24 -4.55
CA VAL A 398 -2.23 6.31 -4.82
C VAL A 398 -2.59 5.41 -6.00
N GLY A 399 -1.67 5.29 -6.92
CA GLY A 399 -1.85 4.47 -8.13
C GLY A 399 -1.81 2.96 -7.87
N GLY A 400 -1.30 2.56 -6.71
CA GLY A 400 -1.27 1.19 -6.23
C GLY A 400 -2.58 0.78 -5.55
N SER A 401 -2.72 -0.51 -5.27
CA SER A 401 -3.76 -1.07 -4.41
C SER A 401 -3.09 -1.56 -3.12
N ILE A 402 -3.77 -1.34 -2.01
CA ILE A 402 -3.40 -1.91 -0.72
C ILE A 402 -4.53 -2.91 -0.38
N PRO A 403 -4.34 -4.21 -0.67
CA PRO A 403 -5.45 -5.19 -0.64
C PRO A 403 -6.13 -5.31 0.72
N PHE A 404 -5.39 -5.24 1.83
CA PHE A 404 -5.92 -5.37 3.17
C PHE A 404 -6.89 -4.24 3.56
N ILE A 405 -6.78 -3.04 2.95
CA ILE A 405 -7.74 -1.95 3.21
C ILE A 405 -9.15 -2.33 2.77
N SER A 406 -9.30 -3.02 1.64
CA SER A 406 -10.60 -3.49 1.19
C SER A 406 -11.18 -4.56 2.11
N SER A 407 -10.33 -5.40 2.70
CA SER A 407 -10.73 -6.37 3.72
C SER A 407 -11.19 -5.68 5.01
N PHE A 408 -10.52 -4.60 5.45
CA PHE A 408 -11.00 -3.78 6.58
C PHE A 408 -12.38 -3.17 6.30
N VAL A 409 -12.56 -2.54 5.13
CA VAL A 409 -13.86 -1.95 4.74
C VAL A 409 -14.96 -3.01 4.71
N SER A 410 -14.64 -4.21 4.25
CA SER A 410 -15.61 -5.32 4.21
C SER A 410 -15.95 -5.86 5.60
N ALA A 411 -14.95 -5.98 6.49
CA ALA A 411 -15.13 -6.49 7.84
C ALA A 411 -15.81 -5.46 8.78
N PHE A 412 -15.52 -4.17 8.58
CA PHE A 412 -16.00 -3.07 9.42
C PHE A 412 -16.64 -1.95 8.58
N PRO A 413 -17.79 -2.19 7.93
CA PRO A 413 -18.36 -1.27 6.94
C PRO A 413 -18.82 0.08 7.52
N GLU A 414 -19.00 0.18 8.83
CA GLU A 414 -19.37 1.44 9.51
C GLU A 414 -18.13 2.25 9.97
N ALA A 415 -16.93 1.65 9.92
CA ALA A 415 -15.72 2.33 10.35
C ALA A 415 -15.24 3.32 9.28
N GLN A 416 -14.75 4.50 9.71
CA GLN A 416 -14.04 5.42 8.83
C GLN A 416 -12.59 4.97 8.69
N VAL A 417 -12.17 4.60 7.49
CA VAL A 417 -10.78 4.21 7.21
C VAL A 417 -9.99 5.44 6.75
N LEU A 418 -8.93 5.75 7.47
CA LEU A 418 -8.00 6.84 7.20
C LEU A 418 -6.63 6.26 6.86
N VAL A 419 -6.05 6.68 5.75
CA VAL A 419 -4.73 6.20 5.31
C VAL A 419 -3.77 7.36 5.34
N THR A 420 -2.80 7.26 6.24
CA THR A 420 -1.74 8.24 6.48
C THR A 420 -0.39 7.52 6.42
N GLY A 421 0.70 8.23 6.67
CA GLY A 421 2.01 7.61 6.79
C GLY A 421 3.12 8.63 6.93
N VAL A 422 4.33 8.12 6.89
CA VAL A 422 5.56 8.89 7.14
C VAL A 422 6.45 9.01 5.91
N GLU A 423 6.11 8.30 4.85
CA GLU A 423 6.88 8.30 3.61
C GLU A 423 6.82 9.67 2.89
N ASP A 424 7.73 9.86 1.99
CA ASP A 424 7.79 10.99 1.05
C ASP A 424 8.37 10.49 -0.29
N PRO A 425 8.32 11.27 -1.38
CA PRO A 425 8.79 10.83 -2.69
C PRO A 425 10.24 10.31 -2.74
N ASP A 426 11.08 10.69 -1.77
CA ASP A 426 12.47 10.25 -1.65
C ASP A 426 12.66 9.06 -0.69
N SER A 427 11.59 8.54 -0.07
CA SER A 427 11.67 7.41 0.87
C SER A 427 12.17 6.14 0.21
N ARG A 428 11.89 5.94 -1.08
CA ARG A 428 12.31 4.76 -1.85
C ARG A 428 11.86 3.45 -1.23
N ALA A 429 10.62 3.39 -0.73
CA ALA A 429 10.01 2.15 -0.30
C ALA A 429 10.22 1.04 -1.35
N HIS A 430 10.43 -0.20 -0.91
CA HIS A 430 10.75 -1.38 -1.73
C HIS A 430 12.06 -1.29 -2.56
N SER A 431 12.80 -0.20 -2.50
CA SER A 431 14.04 0.01 -3.25
C SER A 431 15.27 -0.01 -2.34
N PRO A 432 16.48 -0.23 -2.89
CA PRO A 432 17.71 0.01 -2.15
C PRO A 432 17.86 1.45 -1.68
N ASN A 433 18.50 1.62 -0.52
CA ASN A 433 18.67 2.93 0.14
C ASN A 433 17.34 3.58 0.57
N GLU A 434 16.37 2.76 0.97
CA GLU A 434 15.17 3.23 1.65
C GLU A 434 15.55 4.16 2.81
N SER A 435 14.78 5.23 3.00
CA SER A 435 15.05 6.21 4.04
C SER A 435 13.79 6.94 4.51
N LEU A 436 13.78 7.28 5.77
CA LEU A 436 12.76 8.09 6.45
C LEU A 436 13.28 9.53 6.65
N HIS A 437 12.47 10.54 6.33
CA HIS A 437 12.77 11.93 6.70
C HIS A 437 12.46 12.15 8.19
N ILE A 438 13.51 12.43 8.98
CA ILE A 438 13.44 12.44 10.45
C ILE A 438 12.45 13.52 10.97
N ALA A 439 12.43 14.70 10.34
CA ALA A 439 11.52 15.77 10.79
C ALA A 439 10.05 15.46 10.44
N SER A 440 9.76 14.81 9.31
CA SER A 440 8.40 14.37 8.97
C SER A 440 7.91 13.30 9.94
N PHE A 441 8.79 12.41 10.40
CA PHE A 441 8.45 11.43 11.42
C PHE A 441 8.08 12.09 12.77
N GLU A 442 8.83 13.09 13.22
CA GLU A 442 8.46 13.86 14.42
C GLU A 442 7.11 14.55 14.25
N GLN A 443 6.85 15.15 13.08
CA GLN A 443 5.57 15.79 12.76
C GLN A 443 4.41 14.81 12.72
N ALA A 444 4.61 13.58 12.20
CA ALA A 444 3.61 12.52 12.20
C ALA A 444 3.18 12.14 13.63
N ILE A 445 4.15 11.99 14.56
CA ILE A 445 3.84 11.75 15.98
C ILE A 445 3.02 12.90 16.58
N VAL A 446 3.37 14.16 16.25
CA VAL A 446 2.60 15.33 16.70
C VAL A 446 1.17 15.28 16.17
N ALA A 447 1.00 15.01 14.88
CA ALA A 447 -0.31 14.94 14.24
C ALA A 447 -1.18 13.84 14.86
N GLU A 448 -0.62 12.66 15.05
CA GLU A 448 -1.35 11.55 15.62
C GLU A 448 -1.74 11.78 17.08
N LEU A 449 -0.86 12.36 17.89
CA LEU A 449 -1.18 12.72 19.27
C LEU A 449 -2.30 13.76 19.35
N LEU A 450 -2.31 14.75 18.45
CA LEU A 450 -3.40 15.73 18.34
C LEU A 450 -4.71 15.06 17.93
N PHE A 451 -4.66 14.17 16.93
CA PHE A 451 -5.82 13.42 16.45
C PHE A 451 -6.43 12.56 17.57
N LEU A 452 -5.61 11.76 18.26
CA LEU A 452 -6.07 10.92 19.38
C LEU A 452 -6.66 11.74 20.53
N ALA A 453 -6.06 12.89 20.85
CA ALA A 453 -6.58 13.79 21.89
C ALA A 453 -7.92 14.42 21.49
N GLU A 454 -8.13 14.75 20.21
CA GLU A 454 -9.40 15.22 19.70
C GLU A 454 -10.47 14.10 19.74
N CYS A 455 -10.14 12.90 19.27
CA CYS A 455 -11.02 11.72 19.35
C CYS A 455 -11.42 11.41 20.80
N ASN A 456 -10.52 11.54 21.76
CA ASN A 456 -10.78 11.33 23.18
C ASN A 456 -11.83 12.32 23.75
N SER A 457 -11.92 13.52 23.20
CA SER A 457 -12.91 14.52 23.60
C SER A 457 -14.30 14.31 22.99
N ARG A 458 -14.38 13.48 21.92
CA ARG A 458 -15.61 13.28 21.15
C ARG A 458 -16.58 12.35 21.87
N GLU A 459 -17.89 12.55 21.60
CA GLU A 459 -18.99 11.64 21.95
C GLU A 459 -19.66 11.15 20.65
N LEU A 460 -20.01 9.85 20.59
CA LEU A 460 -20.73 9.23 19.50
C LEU A 460 -22.24 9.28 19.71
#